data_1d5b300ab0447773d9fdc29159524f70
#
_entry.id   1d5b300ab0447773d9fdc29159524f70
#
_cell.length_a   1.000
_cell.length_b   1.000
_cell.length_c   1.000
_cell.angle_alpha   90.00
_cell.angle_beta   90.00
_cell.angle_gamma   90.00
#
_symmetry.space_group_name_H-M   'P 1'
#
loop_
_entity.id
_entity.type
_entity.pdbx_description
1 polymer ?
#
loop_
_entity_poly.entity_id
_entity_poly.type
_entity_poly.pdbx_seq_one_letter_code
_entity_poly.pdbx_strand_id
1 'polypeptide(L)'
;MSENNKAPNEFSHLIDAYTPAKIAAFIEGAGVRKVHLPLIQIIALGFMAGAFIAFGAVFFTVTVTDSGLGLGRKRLLGGIVFSLGPILGVIGGAGLFTGNNLIAMAWAEKKVTMAETLRNGTLALWGQFDWRRGRGP
;
A
#
# COMPACT_ATOMS: atom_id res chain seq x y z
N MET A 1 31.31 28.76 28.52
CA MET A 1 30.48 28.54 27.34
C MET A 1 29.73 27.26 27.60
N SER A 2 28.47 27.40 27.96
CA SER A 2 27.61 26.30 28.41
C SER A 2 26.98 25.65 27.19
N GLU A 3 27.37 24.43 26.91
CA GLU A 3 26.72 23.55 25.92
C GLU A 3 25.35 23.16 26.44
N ASN A 4 24.33 23.77 25.86
CA ASN A 4 22.93 23.50 26.16
C ASN A 4 22.55 22.14 25.49
N ASN A 5 22.92 21.04 26.16
CA ASN A 5 22.50 19.68 25.82
C ASN A 5 21.02 19.53 26.25
N LYS A 6 20.10 20.08 25.43
CA LYS A 6 18.69 19.77 25.54
C LYS A 6 18.48 18.31 25.15
N ALA A 7 18.31 17.44 26.13
CA ALA A 7 17.76 16.10 25.92
C ALA A 7 16.50 16.19 25.06
N PRO A 8 16.34 15.35 24.03
CA PRO A 8 15.13 15.32 23.24
C PRO A 8 13.96 15.04 24.17
N ASN A 9 12.98 15.93 24.20
CA ASN A 9 11.79 15.75 25.01
C ASN A 9 11.14 14.42 24.64
N GLU A 10 11.03 13.48 25.56
CA GLU A 10 10.34 12.18 25.36
C GLU A 10 8.93 12.37 24.77
N PHE A 11 8.32 13.52 24.98
CA PHE A 11 7.01 13.87 24.43
C PHE A 11 7.01 14.10 22.92
N SER A 12 8.13 14.51 22.34
CA SER A 12 8.22 14.69 20.87
C SER A 12 8.21 13.36 20.12
N HIS A 13 8.63 12.26 20.75
CA HIS A 13 8.55 10.91 20.16
C HIS A 13 7.13 10.34 20.10
N LEU A 14 6.20 10.87 20.89
CA LEU A 14 4.81 10.41 20.92
C LEU A 14 3.91 11.15 19.92
N ILE A 15 4.32 12.33 19.47
CA ILE A 15 3.52 13.20 18.58
C ILE A 15 4.18 13.36 17.21
N ASP A 16 5.48 13.18 17.11
CA ASP A 16 6.22 13.36 15.86
C ASP A 16 6.24 12.02 15.09
N ALA A 17 5.22 11.83 14.27
CA ALA A 17 5.32 10.94 13.14
C ALA A 17 6.60 11.31 12.38
N TYR A 18 7.45 10.35 12.12
CA TYR A 18 8.74 10.44 11.44
C TYR A 18 8.95 11.69 10.58
N THR A 19 10.09 12.35 10.71
CA THR A 19 10.45 13.46 9.83
C THR A 19 10.39 13.02 8.35
N PRO A 20 10.08 13.90 7.41
CA PRO A 20 9.98 13.55 5.98
C PRO A 20 11.21 12.79 5.46
N ALA A 21 12.41 13.15 5.92
CA ALA A 21 13.65 12.47 5.57
C ALA A 21 13.70 11.01 6.10
N LYS A 22 13.21 10.77 7.32
CA LYS A 22 13.11 9.41 7.88
C LYS A 22 12.06 8.58 7.15
N ILE A 23 10.94 9.20 6.75
CA ILE A 23 9.90 8.53 5.94
C ILE A 23 10.49 8.12 4.59
N ALA A 24 11.22 9.01 3.92
CA ALA A 24 11.86 8.72 2.65
C ALA A 24 12.83 7.53 2.76
N ALA A 25 13.70 7.53 3.77
CA ALA A 25 14.64 6.44 4.01
C ALA A 25 13.94 5.10 4.33
N PHE A 26 12.82 5.16 5.07
CA PHE A 26 12.04 3.95 5.38
C PHE A 26 11.37 3.37 4.13
N ILE A 27 10.76 4.23 3.30
CA ILE A 27 10.12 3.83 2.03
C ILE A 27 11.16 3.25 1.07
N GLU A 28 12.32 3.88 0.98
CA GLU A 28 13.43 3.42 0.16
C GLU A 28 13.91 2.02 0.59
N GLY A 29 14.15 1.82 1.88
CA GLY A 29 14.54 0.51 2.41
C GLY A 29 13.46 -0.57 2.22
N ALA A 30 12.18 -0.20 2.27
CA ALA A 30 11.07 -1.10 1.95
C ALA A 30 11.03 -1.45 0.45
N GLY A 31 11.32 -0.48 -0.43
CA GLY A 31 11.41 -0.68 -1.88
C GLY A 31 12.51 -1.67 -2.25
N VAL A 32 13.71 -1.49 -1.73
CA VAL A 32 14.85 -2.40 -1.96
C VAL A 32 14.53 -3.83 -1.51
N ARG A 33 13.92 -4.00 -0.32
CA ARG A 33 13.52 -5.33 0.17
C ARG A 33 12.50 -6.00 -0.74
N LYS A 34 11.52 -5.26 -1.26
CA LYS A 34 10.49 -5.81 -2.17
C LYS A 34 11.06 -6.30 -3.50
N VAL A 35 12.08 -5.63 -4.02
CA VAL A 35 12.72 -6.00 -5.29
C VAL A 35 13.44 -7.35 -5.21
N HIS A 36 13.99 -7.67 -4.05
CA HIS A 36 14.72 -8.93 -3.81
C HIS A 36 13.82 -10.10 -3.38
N LEU A 37 12.50 -9.93 -3.33
CA LEU A 37 11.59 -11.03 -3.01
C LEU A 37 11.58 -12.08 -4.14
N PRO A 38 11.47 -13.38 -3.79
CA PRO A 38 11.30 -14.45 -4.77
C PRO A 38 9.96 -14.27 -5.53
N LEU A 39 9.96 -14.69 -6.78
CA LEU A 39 8.83 -14.51 -7.71
C LEU A 39 7.48 -14.97 -7.12
N ILE A 40 7.49 -16.12 -6.48
CA ILE A 40 6.29 -16.70 -5.87
C ILE A 40 5.68 -15.80 -4.79
N GLN A 41 6.52 -15.13 -4.00
CA GLN A 41 6.06 -14.20 -2.97
C GLN A 41 5.47 -12.93 -3.57
N ILE A 42 6.05 -12.41 -4.66
CA ILE A 42 5.53 -11.23 -5.35
C ILE A 42 4.14 -11.52 -5.91
N ILE A 43 3.95 -12.69 -6.54
CA ILE A 43 2.65 -13.10 -7.07
C ILE A 43 1.63 -13.32 -5.95
N ALA A 44 2.01 -14.02 -4.89
CA ALA A 44 1.14 -14.27 -3.74
C ALA A 44 0.69 -12.96 -3.06
N LEU A 45 1.62 -12.01 -2.85
CA LEU A 45 1.31 -10.70 -2.28
C LEU A 45 0.42 -9.87 -3.21
N GLY A 46 0.63 -9.96 -4.54
CA GLY A 46 -0.24 -9.32 -5.54
C GLY A 46 -1.65 -9.89 -5.51
N PHE A 47 -1.78 -11.21 -5.43
CA PHE A 47 -3.07 -11.89 -5.30
C PHE A 47 -3.81 -11.47 -4.02
N MET A 48 -3.13 -11.47 -2.86
CA MET A 48 -3.71 -10.99 -1.60
C MET A 48 -4.17 -9.54 -1.69
N ALA A 49 -3.38 -8.67 -2.32
CA ALA A 49 -3.75 -7.28 -2.54
C ALA A 49 -5.04 -7.17 -3.36
N GLY A 50 -5.15 -7.93 -4.43
CA GLY A 50 -6.36 -7.99 -5.26
C GLY A 50 -7.58 -8.47 -4.48
N ALA A 51 -7.42 -9.50 -3.64
CA ALA A 51 -8.48 -10.02 -2.79
C ALA A 51 -8.98 -8.98 -1.79
N PHE A 52 -8.10 -8.28 -1.08
CA PHE A 52 -8.48 -7.25 -0.12
C PHE A 52 -9.23 -6.08 -0.76
N ILE A 53 -8.77 -5.62 -1.94
CA ILE A 53 -9.48 -4.57 -2.68
C ILE A 53 -10.85 -5.06 -3.15
N ALA A 54 -10.95 -6.31 -3.60
CA ALA A 54 -12.22 -6.90 -4.01
C ALA A 54 -13.20 -7.00 -2.84
N PHE A 55 -12.76 -7.38 -1.63
CA PHE A 55 -13.59 -7.34 -0.44
C PHE A 55 -14.08 -5.90 -0.16
N GLY A 56 -13.20 -4.90 -0.22
CA GLY A 56 -13.59 -3.50 -0.08
C GLY A 56 -14.65 -3.09 -1.10
N ALA A 57 -14.51 -3.52 -2.37
CA ALA A 57 -15.48 -3.23 -3.43
C ALA A 57 -16.83 -3.92 -3.19
N VAL A 58 -16.85 -5.17 -2.73
CA VAL A 58 -18.07 -5.89 -2.37
C VAL A 58 -18.80 -5.16 -1.24
N PHE A 59 -18.10 -4.82 -0.18
CA PHE A 59 -18.69 -4.09 0.95
C PHE A 59 -19.22 -2.72 0.53
N PHE A 60 -18.48 -1.99 -0.32
CA PHE A 60 -18.95 -0.75 -0.92
C PHE A 60 -20.28 -0.98 -1.65
N THR A 61 -20.31 -1.96 -2.55
CA THR A 61 -21.50 -2.25 -3.37
C THR A 61 -22.70 -2.59 -2.49
N VAL A 62 -22.52 -3.46 -1.50
CA VAL A 62 -23.60 -3.82 -0.56
C VAL A 62 -24.12 -2.60 0.21
N THR A 63 -23.22 -1.72 0.67
CA THR A 63 -23.58 -0.53 1.44
C THR A 63 -24.32 0.50 0.60
N VAL A 64 -23.99 0.64 -0.69
CA VAL A 64 -24.58 1.68 -1.56
C VAL A 64 -25.86 1.20 -2.24
N THR A 65 -26.01 -0.13 -2.41
CA THR A 65 -27.17 -0.72 -3.07
C THR A 65 -28.37 -0.68 -2.12
N ASP A 66 -29.48 -0.17 -2.61
CA ASP A 66 -30.81 -0.17 -1.95
C ASP A 66 -30.86 0.42 -0.52
N SER A 67 -29.94 1.34 -0.20
CA SER A 67 -29.82 1.86 1.18
C SER A 67 -30.83 2.95 1.57
N GLY A 68 -31.76 3.38 0.69
CA GLY A 68 -32.74 4.45 1.00
C GLY A 68 -32.12 5.81 1.43
N LEU A 69 -30.80 5.88 1.60
CA LEU A 69 -30.06 7.04 2.06
C LEU A 69 -29.84 8.06 0.91
N GLY A 70 -29.85 9.35 1.23
CA GLY A 70 -29.49 10.39 0.26
C GLY A 70 -28.07 10.21 -0.28
N LEU A 71 -27.82 10.69 -1.51
CA LEU A 71 -26.58 10.46 -2.27
C LEU A 71 -25.30 10.75 -1.48
N GLY A 72 -25.25 11.82 -0.70
CA GLY A 72 -24.05 12.19 0.08
C GLY A 72 -23.73 11.17 1.18
N ARG A 73 -24.74 10.73 1.92
CA ARG A 73 -24.59 9.73 2.99
C ARG A 73 -24.18 8.38 2.43
N LYS A 74 -24.75 7.95 1.30
CA LYS A 74 -24.36 6.72 0.61
C LYS A 74 -22.88 6.73 0.24
N ARG A 75 -22.41 7.81 -0.37
CA ARG A 75 -21.00 7.94 -0.80
C ARG A 75 -20.05 7.98 0.38
N LEU A 76 -20.41 8.68 1.47
CA LEU A 76 -19.58 8.74 2.66
C LEU A 76 -19.42 7.35 3.31
N LEU A 77 -20.54 6.67 3.57
CA LEU A 77 -20.52 5.33 4.15
C LEU A 77 -19.80 4.33 3.23
N GLY A 78 -20.08 4.36 1.94
CA GLY A 78 -19.40 3.52 0.96
C GLY A 78 -17.89 3.74 0.96
N GLY A 79 -17.43 5.00 1.03
CA GLY A 79 -16.02 5.34 1.11
C GLY A 79 -15.35 4.81 2.38
N ILE A 80 -16.01 4.95 3.55
CA ILE A 80 -15.51 4.42 4.82
C ILE A 80 -15.37 2.89 4.75
N VAL A 81 -16.39 2.21 4.25
CA VAL A 81 -16.40 0.74 4.15
C VAL A 81 -15.38 0.26 3.12
N PHE A 82 -15.25 0.94 1.97
CA PHE A 82 -14.24 0.61 0.98
C PHE A 82 -12.80 0.73 1.51
N SER A 83 -12.56 1.68 2.42
CA SER A 83 -11.21 1.91 2.97
C SER A 83 -10.65 0.70 3.74
N LEU A 84 -11.50 -0.23 4.19
CA LEU A 84 -11.06 -1.48 4.80
C LEU A 84 -10.18 -2.31 3.86
N GLY A 85 -10.45 -2.31 2.55
CA GLY A 85 -9.64 -3.03 1.57
C GLY A 85 -8.18 -2.54 1.54
N PRO A 86 -7.91 -1.26 1.23
CA PRO A 86 -6.57 -0.69 1.29
C PRO A 86 -5.89 -0.82 2.67
N ILE A 87 -6.62 -0.63 3.77
CA ILE A 87 -6.08 -0.77 5.13
C ILE A 87 -5.58 -2.21 5.36
N LEU A 88 -6.38 -3.21 5.04
CA LEU A 88 -5.98 -4.61 5.12
C LEU A 88 -4.79 -4.92 4.21
N GLY A 89 -4.77 -4.32 3.00
CA GLY A 89 -3.64 -4.42 2.08
C GLY A 89 -2.34 -3.89 2.67
N VAL A 90 -2.39 -2.75 3.33
CA VAL A 90 -1.21 -2.13 3.97
C VAL A 90 -0.76 -2.94 5.20
N ILE A 91 -1.69 -3.30 6.10
CA ILE A 91 -1.37 -4.08 7.31
C ILE A 91 -0.86 -5.49 6.94
N GLY A 92 -1.48 -6.13 5.94
CA GLY A 92 -1.07 -7.44 5.45
C GLY A 92 0.20 -7.43 4.60
N GLY A 93 0.80 -6.25 4.37
CA GLY A 93 2.00 -6.10 3.53
C GLY A 93 1.77 -6.51 2.07
N ALA A 94 0.52 -6.52 1.63
CA ALA A 94 0.15 -6.94 0.28
C ALA A 94 0.82 -6.07 -0.79
N GLY A 95 1.27 -6.71 -1.86
CA GLY A 95 2.01 -6.08 -2.96
C GLY A 95 1.08 -5.31 -3.90
N LEU A 96 0.49 -4.20 -3.43
CA LEU A 96 -0.28 -3.31 -4.30
C LEU A 96 0.62 -2.72 -5.39
N PHE A 97 0.12 -2.67 -6.63
CA PHE A 97 0.83 -2.05 -7.75
C PHE A 97 1.15 -0.58 -7.45
N THR A 98 0.22 0.14 -6.85
CA THR A 98 0.42 1.54 -6.42
C THR A 98 1.53 1.68 -5.37
N GLY A 99 1.67 0.70 -4.46
CA GLY A 99 2.77 0.64 -3.50
C GLY A 99 4.13 0.33 -4.18
N ASN A 100 4.12 -0.35 -5.32
CA ASN A 100 5.33 -0.61 -6.09
C ASN A 100 5.85 0.64 -6.82
N ASN A 101 5.03 1.67 -7.03
CA ASN A 101 5.48 2.95 -7.56
C ASN A 101 6.49 3.63 -6.62
N LEU A 102 6.47 3.30 -5.32
CA LEU A 102 7.48 3.77 -4.36
C LEU A 102 8.87 3.18 -4.64
N ILE A 103 8.97 2.06 -5.35
CA ILE A 103 10.24 1.50 -5.82
C ILE A 103 10.93 2.46 -6.81
N ALA A 104 10.16 3.32 -7.49
CA ALA A 104 10.72 4.37 -8.34
C ALA A 104 11.61 5.35 -7.56
N MET A 105 11.36 5.57 -6.26
CA MET A 105 12.25 6.37 -5.40
C MET A 105 13.60 5.65 -5.21
N ALA A 106 13.58 4.34 -4.95
CA ALA A 106 14.80 3.54 -4.82
C ALA A 106 15.58 3.47 -6.14
N TRP A 107 14.88 3.51 -7.28
CA TRP A 107 15.51 3.60 -8.60
C TRP A 107 16.16 4.98 -8.82
N ALA A 108 15.49 6.07 -8.45
CA ALA A 108 16.05 7.42 -8.54
C ALA A 108 17.36 7.57 -7.74
N GLU A 109 17.45 6.90 -6.59
CA GLU A 109 18.65 6.79 -5.76
C GLU A 109 19.70 5.76 -6.28
N LYS A 110 19.45 5.18 -7.48
CA LYS A 110 20.33 4.18 -8.13
C LYS A 110 20.59 2.90 -7.30
N LYS A 111 19.74 2.58 -6.36
CA LYS A 111 19.87 1.37 -5.50
C LYS A 111 19.22 0.14 -6.11
N VAL A 112 18.37 0.30 -7.12
CA VAL A 112 17.73 -0.79 -7.87
C VAL A 112 17.77 -0.51 -9.37
N THR A 113 17.79 -1.57 -10.16
CA THR A 113 17.82 -1.48 -11.63
C THR A 113 16.40 -1.26 -12.18
N MET A 114 16.30 -0.53 -13.30
CA MET A 114 15.01 -0.29 -13.97
C MET A 114 14.31 -1.59 -14.38
N ALA A 115 15.08 -2.60 -14.80
CA ALA A 115 14.55 -3.92 -15.15
C ALA A 115 13.91 -4.62 -13.95
N GLU A 116 14.48 -4.52 -12.76
CA GLU A 116 13.93 -5.09 -11.52
C GLU A 116 12.65 -4.37 -11.08
N THR A 117 12.61 -3.04 -11.23
CA THR A 117 11.42 -2.23 -10.95
C THR A 117 10.27 -2.61 -11.88
N LEU A 118 10.53 -2.70 -13.18
CA LEU A 118 9.52 -3.11 -14.16
C LEU A 118 9.06 -4.55 -13.93
N ARG A 119 9.98 -5.47 -13.66
CA ARG A 119 9.64 -6.86 -13.35
C ARG A 119 8.69 -6.94 -12.16
N ASN A 120 8.99 -6.25 -11.08
CA ASN A 120 8.17 -6.26 -9.87
C ASN A 120 6.79 -5.64 -10.12
N GLY A 121 6.74 -4.50 -10.83
CA GLY A 121 5.49 -3.84 -11.21
C GLY A 121 4.60 -4.71 -12.09
N THR A 122 5.16 -5.33 -13.13
CA THR A 122 4.40 -6.20 -14.05
C THR A 122 3.90 -7.45 -13.35
N LEU A 123 4.70 -8.09 -12.50
CA LEU A 123 4.29 -9.26 -11.73
C LEU A 123 3.19 -8.95 -10.71
N ALA A 124 3.27 -7.80 -10.04
CA ALA A 124 2.22 -7.36 -9.14
C ALA A 124 0.90 -7.08 -9.89
N LEU A 125 0.97 -6.45 -11.06
CA LEU A 125 -0.18 -6.26 -11.95
C LEU A 125 -0.79 -7.59 -12.39
N TRP A 126 0.04 -8.54 -12.82
CA TRP A 126 -0.42 -9.87 -13.23
C TRP A 126 -1.11 -10.61 -12.09
N GLY A 127 -0.54 -10.60 -10.88
CA GLY A 127 -1.15 -11.19 -9.70
C GLY A 127 -2.51 -10.59 -9.36
N GLN A 128 -2.67 -9.26 -9.50
CA GLN A 128 -3.95 -8.58 -9.30
C GLN A 128 -4.96 -8.84 -10.43
N PHE A 129 -4.49 -9.03 -11.66
CA PHE A 129 -5.36 -9.22 -12.84
C PHE A 129 -5.85 -10.65 -12.97
N ASP A 130 -5.05 -11.63 -12.61
CA ASP A 130 -5.38 -13.06 -12.74
C ASP A 130 -6.56 -13.44 -11.84
N TRP A 131 -6.68 -12.82 -10.69
CA TRP A 131 -7.84 -12.98 -9.81
C TRP A 131 -9.18 -12.59 -10.49
N ARG A 132 -9.15 -11.63 -11.40
CA ARG A 132 -10.33 -11.15 -12.14
C ARG A 132 -10.75 -12.14 -13.25
N ARG A 133 -9.82 -12.90 -13.80
CA ARG A 133 -10.07 -13.84 -14.92
C ARG A 133 -10.56 -15.22 -14.46
N GLY A 134 -10.30 -15.58 -13.21
CA GLY A 134 -10.71 -16.88 -12.63
C GLY A 134 -12.21 -17.04 -12.33
N ARG A 135 -13.03 -16.04 -12.66
CA ARG A 135 -14.49 -16.09 -12.61
C ARG A 135 -15.08 -15.87 -14.01
N GLY A 136 -14.82 -16.77 -14.91
CA GLY A 136 -15.66 -16.96 -16.09
C GLY A 136 -16.87 -17.85 -15.71
N PRO A 137 -18.00 -17.70 -16.41
CA PRO A 137 -19.26 -18.37 -16.10
C PRO A 137 -19.12 -19.90 -16.13
#